data_d9ec7c7068df745c04ad6fb53e786c01
#
_entry.id   d9ec7c7068df745c04ad6fb53e786c01
#
_cell.length_a   1.000
_cell.length_b   1.000
_cell.length_c   1.000
_cell.angle_alpha   90.00
_cell.angle_beta   90.00
_cell.angle_gamma   90.00
#
_symmetry.space_group_name_H-M   'P 1'
#
loop_
_entity.id
_entity.type
_entity.pdbx_description
1 polymer ?
#
loop_
_entity_poly.entity_id
_entity_poly.type
_entity_poly.pdbx_seq_one_letter_code
_entity_poly.pdbx_strand_id
1 'polypeptide(L)'
;AGRHSGACVKHYDTTAEHINASVDASLSEMGIDEIDVLLVHRPDPLMDHHVTGAALDALVDAGKVRAVGASNFRPWDWNLLQSAMRHPLVTNQIELSLKHIAPFTNGDLAFHQQHGHLVMAWSPLGGGDLMTAASELTHRLDSIATRCGVDRAAVATAFLLAHPAKITPVLGTNNLDRISHISSAEMVELDRQHWFYLYEAALGSEVP
;
A
#
# COMPACT_ATOMS: atom_id res chain seq x y z
N ALA A 1 12.23 4.19 -8.00
CA ALA A 1 13.46 3.50 -8.42
C ALA A 1 13.43 3.27 -9.94
N GLY A 2 14.28 3.93 -10.66
CA GLY A 2 14.41 3.85 -12.12
C GLY A 2 15.87 3.74 -12.54
N ARG A 3 16.12 3.51 -13.85
CA ARG A 3 17.44 3.80 -14.42
C ARG A 3 17.49 5.28 -14.71
N HIS A 4 18.30 6.02 -13.97
CA HIS A 4 18.68 7.38 -14.37
C HIS A 4 19.59 7.33 -15.61
N SER A 5 19.55 8.39 -16.42
CA SER A 5 20.45 8.52 -17.57
C SER A 5 21.90 8.37 -17.10
N GLY A 6 22.62 7.39 -17.65
CA GLY A 6 24.02 7.10 -17.27
C GLY A 6 24.21 6.10 -16.12
N ALA A 7 23.15 5.59 -15.50
CA ALA A 7 23.29 4.59 -14.45
C ALA A 7 23.60 3.18 -15.00
N CYS A 8 24.58 2.49 -14.42
CA CYS A 8 24.95 1.12 -14.80
C CYS A 8 23.84 0.11 -14.41
N VAL A 9 23.17 0.32 -13.28
CA VAL A 9 22.13 -0.56 -12.72
C VAL A 9 20.96 0.25 -12.21
N LYS A 10 19.81 -0.39 -12.09
CA LYS A 10 18.67 0.17 -11.35
C LYS A 10 19.01 0.21 -9.86
N HIS A 11 18.83 1.36 -9.20
CA HIS A 11 19.08 1.55 -7.79
C HIS A 11 18.01 2.43 -7.14
N TYR A 12 18.00 2.46 -5.81
CA TYR A 12 17.27 3.45 -5.03
C TYR A 12 18.19 4.64 -4.78
N ASP A 13 17.58 5.81 -4.56
CA ASP A 13 18.28 7.03 -4.21
C ASP A 13 17.39 7.84 -3.25
N THR A 14 17.82 7.95 -2.00
CA THR A 14 17.14 8.68 -0.94
C THR A 14 17.96 9.88 -0.47
N THR A 15 18.89 10.34 -1.30
CA THR A 15 19.64 11.58 -1.06
C THR A 15 18.72 12.81 -1.09
N ALA A 16 19.09 13.84 -0.35
CA ALA A 16 18.35 15.10 -0.33
C ALA A 16 18.24 15.73 -1.73
N GLU A 17 19.29 15.63 -2.53
CA GLU A 17 19.31 16.15 -3.91
C GLU A 17 18.26 15.45 -4.77
N HIS A 18 18.22 14.10 -4.76
CA HIS A 18 17.25 13.33 -5.53
C HIS A 18 15.81 13.57 -5.06
N ILE A 19 15.58 13.61 -3.75
CA ILE A 19 14.25 13.84 -3.17
C ILE A 19 13.72 15.20 -3.62
N ASN A 20 14.52 16.28 -3.45
CA ASN A 20 14.10 17.63 -3.83
C ASN A 20 13.82 17.73 -5.33
N ALA A 21 14.74 17.24 -6.17
CA ALA A 21 14.55 17.26 -7.62
C ALA A 21 13.31 16.49 -8.08
N SER A 22 13.03 15.33 -7.44
CA SER A 22 11.85 14.49 -7.76
C SER A 22 10.54 15.19 -7.37
N VAL A 23 10.51 15.88 -6.22
CA VAL A 23 9.33 16.64 -5.78
C VAL A 23 9.09 17.84 -6.70
N ASP A 24 10.13 18.60 -7.01
CA ASP A 24 10.01 19.77 -7.89
C ASP A 24 9.55 19.37 -9.30
N ALA A 25 10.06 18.26 -9.84
CA ALA A 25 9.60 17.71 -11.10
C ALA A 25 8.13 17.28 -11.02
N SER A 26 7.72 16.58 -9.96
CA SER A 26 6.34 16.13 -9.76
C SER A 26 5.35 17.29 -9.68
N LEU A 27 5.67 18.34 -8.89
CA LEU A 27 4.85 19.55 -8.76
C LEU A 27 4.67 20.22 -10.13
N SER A 28 5.79 20.38 -10.87
CA SER A 28 5.77 20.97 -12.22
C SER A 28 4.97 20.15 -13.23
N GLU A 29 5.16 18.81 -13.26
CA GLU A 29 4.47 17.93 -14.21
C GLU A 29 2.96 17.83 -13.94
N MET A 30 2.56 17.85 -12.66
CA MET A 30 1.15 17.84 -12.27
C MET A 30 0.49 19.22 -12.32
N GLY A 31 1.26 20.31 -12.40
CA GLY A 31 0.75 21.69 -12.39
C GLY A 31 0.09 22.05 -11.06
N ILE A 32 0.65 21.59 -9.93
CA ILE A 32 0.16 21.84 -8.56
C ILE A 32 1.27 22.47 -7.72
N ASP A 33 0.89 23.16 -6.66
CA ASP A 33 1.82 23.83 -5.74
C ASP A 33 2.17 22.97 -4.51
N GLU A 34 1.32 22.00 -4.16
CA GLU A 34 1.47 21.12 -2.98
C GLU A 34 1.06 19.69 -3.30
N ILE A 35 1.83 18.72 -2.78
CA ILE A 35 1.49 17.29 -2.79
C ILE A 35 0.85 16.94 -1.45
N ASP A 36 -0.34 16.32 -1.45
CA ASP A 36 -1.03 15.93 -0.20
C ASP A 36 -0.24 14.90 0.60
N VAL A 37 0.25 13.85 -0.07
CA VAL A 37 1.06 12.79 0.58
C VAL A 37 2.19 12.34 -0.35
N LEU A 38 3.43 12.55 0.09
CA LEU A 38 4.62 12.03 -0.59
C LEU A 38 5.03 10.71 0.05
N LEU A 39 5.26 9.67 -0.77
CA LEU A 39 5.74 8.38 -0.29
C LEU A 39 7.21 8.15 -0.68
N VAL A 40 8.05 7.80 0.30
CA VAL A 40 9.35 7.18 0.01
C VAL A 40 9.09 5.79 -0.56
N HIS A 41 9.36 5.58 -1.85
CA HIS A 41 8.84 4.45 -2.64
C HIS A 41 9.30 3.08 -2.14
N ARG A 42 10.55 2.97 -1.67
CA ARG A 42 11.16 1.75 -1.10
C ARG A 42 12.20 2.12 -0.06
N PRO A 43 12.46 1.26 0.94
CA PRO A 43 13.64 1.41 1.78
C PRO A 43 14.89 1.27 0.90
N ASP A 44 15.81 2.20 1.06
CA ASP A 44 17.10 2.20 0.37
C ASP A 44 18.13 1.58 1.31
N PRO A 45 18.83 0.51 0.91
CA PRO A 45 19.90 -0.09 1.74
C PRO A 45 21.04 0.87 2.11
N LEU A 46 21.20 1.97 1.34
CA LEU A 46 22.22 2.99 1.57
C LEU A 46 21.64 4.29 2.16
N MET A 47 20.40 4.28 2.66
CA MET A 47 19.76 5.45 3.23
C MET A 47 20.54 5.99 4.43
N ASP A 48 21.00 7.24 4.35
CA ASP A 48 21.32 8.04 5.52
C ASP A 48 20.01 8.66 6.04
N HIS A 49 19.47 8.08 7.12
CA HIS A 49 18.18 8.49 7.68
C HIS A 49 18.16 9.93 8.18
N HIS A 50 19.30 10.49 8.62
CA HIS A 50 19.38 11.88 9.04
C HIS A 50 19.25 12.84 7.84
N VAL A 51 19.96 12.55 6.75
CA VAL A 51 19.90 13.35 5.51
C VAL A 51 18.54 13.23 4.87
N THR A 52 18.01 12.00 4.76
CA THR A 52 16.69 11.73 4.19
C THR A 52 15.58 12.38 5.02
N GLY A 53 15.60 12.21 6.33
CA GLY A 53 14.60 12.78 7.24
C GLY A 53 14.60 14.31 7.22
N ALA A 54 15.77 14.93 7.24
CA ALA A 54 15.89 16.39 7.16
C ALA A 54 15.36 16.96 5.82
N ALA A 55 15.60 16.27 4.71
CA ALA A 55 15.07 16.66 3.41
C ALA A 55 13.55 16.59 3.35
N LEU A 56 12.96 15.52 3.89
CA LEU A 56 11.51 15.33 3.96
C LEU A 56 10.85 16.38 4.88
N ASP A 57 11.44 16.64 6.05
CA ASP A 57 10.97 17.71 6.95
C ASP A 57 11.01 19.08 6.29
N ALA A 58 12.07 19.40 5.54
CA ALA A 58 12.20 20.67 4.83
C ALA A 58 11.14 20.86 3.73
N LEU A 59 10.72 19.78 3.05
CA LEU A 59 9.64 19.83 2.06
C LEU A 59 8.29 20.12 2.71
N VAL A 60 8.04 19.56 3.90
CA VAL A 60 6.82 19.87 4.67
C VAL A 60 6.84 21.31 5.18
N ASP A 61 7.96 21.77 5.75
CA ASP A 61 8.12 23.14 6.24
C ASP A 61 7.97 24.19 5.11
N ALA A 62 8.41 23.83 3.90
CA ALA A 62 8.27 24.69 2.71
C ALA A 62 6.86 24.69 2.10
N GLY A 63 5.93 23.86 2.60
CA GLY A 63 4.58 23.72 2.06
C GLY A 63 4.51 23.04 0.68
N LYS A 64 5.59 22.41 0.23
CA LYS A 64 5.60 21.63 -1.02
C LYS A 64 4.92 20.27 -0.87
N VAL A 65 4.91 19.73 0.36
CA VAL A 65 4.33 18.44 0.72
C VAL A 65 3.56 18.62 2.02
N ARG A 66 2.29 18.19 2.09
CA ARG A 66 1.47 18.30 3.30
C ARG A 66 1.80 17.21 4.32
N ALA A 67 2.05 16.00 3.86
CA ALA A 67 2.39 14.86 4.71
C ALA A 67 3.34 13.90 4.00
N VAL A 68 4.12 13.17 4.78
CA VAL A 68 5.07 12.16 4.29
C VAL A 68 4.66 10.77 4.77
N GLY A 69 4.83 9.79 3.92
CA GLY A 69 4.70 8.37 4.25
C GLY A 69 5.81 7.55 3.61
N ALA A 70 5.68 6.25 3.73
CA ALA A 70 6.61 5.30 3.14
C ALA A 70 5.87 4.23 2.31
N SER A 71 6.63 3.49 1.52
CA SER A 71 6.12 2.31 0.82
C SER A 71 7.07 1.14 1.01
N ASN A 72 6.54 -0.01 1.38
CA ASN A 72 7.27 -1.25 1.64
C ASN A 72 8.32 -1.16 2.75
N PHE A 73 8.14 -0.24 3.68
CA PHE A 73 8.97 -0.15 4.88
C PHE A 73 8.52 -1.20 5.89
N ARG A 74 9.48 -1.91 6.46
CA ARG A 74 9.26 -2.77 7.63
C ARG A 74 9.21 -1.90 8.89
N PRO A 75 8.71 -2.39 10.02
CA PRO A 75 8.68 -1.62 11.26
C PRO A 75 10.02 -0.99 11.66
N TRP A 76 11.13 -1.68 11.43
CA TRP A 76 12.47 -1.15 11.73
C TRP A 76 12.94 -0.09 10.75
N ASP A 77 12.62 -0.19 9.44
CA ASP A 77 12.91 0.84 8.45
C ASP A 77 12.10 2.11 8.74
N TRP A 78 10.83 1.92 9.12
CA TRP A 78 9.95 3.01 9.53
C TRP A 78 10.51 3.73 10.75
N ASN A 79 10.84 2.99 11.82
CA ASN A 79 11.37 3.56 13.05
C ASN A 79 12.71 4.26 12.82
N LEU A 80 13.57 3.70 11.96
CA LEU A 80 14.85 4.32 11.60
C LEU A 80 14.63 5.69 10.97
N LEU A 81 13.79 5.79 9.93
CA LEU A 81 13.52 7.06 9.26
C LEU A 81 12.79 8.03 10.21
N GLN A 82 11.75 7.57 10.91
CA GLN A 82 10.99 8.41 11.82
C GLN A 82 11.85 8.98 12.96
N SER A 83 12.86 8.26 13.42
CA SER A 83 13.75 8.74 14.49
C SER A 83 14.55 10.00 14.10
N ALA A 84 14.70 10.27 12.81
CA ALA A 84 15.42 11.41 12.27
C ALA A 84 14.48 12.53 11.74
N MET A 85 13.15 12.35 11.87
CA MET A 85 12.16 13.30 11.40
C MET A 85 11.42 13.97 12.55
N ARG A 86 11.08 15.25 12.38
CA ARG A 86 10.20 16.03 13.26
C ARG A 86 8.73 15.82 12.91
N HIS A 87 8.43 15.75 11.59
CA HIS A 87 7.09 15.47 11.11
C HIS A 87 6.80 13.97 11.13
N PRO A 88 5.57 13.54 11.50
CA PRO A 88 5.25 12.13 11.53
C PRO A 88 5.13 11.54 10.13
N LEU A 89 5.59 10.31 9.94
CA LEU A 89 5.19 9.47 8.82
C LEU A 89 3.74 9.03 9.03
N VAL A 90 2.86 9.28 8.05
CA VAL A 90 1.41 9.10 8.23
C VAL A 90 0.87 7.80 7.66
N THR A 91 1.54 7.21 6.68
CA THR A 91 1.05 6.02 5.98
C THR A 91 2.19 5.15 5.45
N ASN A 92 1.96 3.84 5.42
CA ASN A 92 2.81 2.89 4.72
C ASN A 92 2.00 2.17 3.64
N GLN A 93 2.48 2.24 2.40
CA GLN A 93 1.88 1.51 1.28
C GLN A 93 2.61 0.19 1.08
N ILE A 94 1.95 -0.93 1.39
CA ILE A 94 2.53 -2.29 1.36
C ILE A 94 1.80 -3.18 0.38
N GLU A 95 2.47 -4.24 -0.12
CA GLU A 95 1.78 -5.29 -0.86
C GLU A 95 0.86 -6.06 0.08
N LEU A 96 -0.44 -6.08 -0.26
CA LEU A 96 -1.39 -6.80 0.56
C LEU A 96 -2.62 -7.19 -0.27
N SER A 97 -2.90 -8.47 -0.30
CA SER A 97 -4.04 -9.07 -1.00
C SER A 97 -4.20 -10.52 -0.53
N LEU A 98 -5.24 -11.19 -0.99
CA LEU A 98 -5.39 -12.64 -0.83
C LEU A 98 -4.30 -13.47 -1.56
N LYS A 99 -3.48 -12.85 -2.41
CA LYS A 99 -2.27 -13.47 -3.01
C LYS A 99 -1.00 -13.15 -2.23
N HIS A 100 -1.04 -12.15 -1.36
CA HIS A 100 0.08 -11.74 -0.52
C HIS A 100 -0.40 -11.42 0.89
N ILE A 101 -0.54 -12.49 1.69
CA ILE A 101 -1.12 -12.42 3.06
C ILE A 101 -0.06 -12.28 4.17
N ALA A 102 1.23 -12.30 3.82
CA ALA A 102 2.32 -12.23 4.80
C ALA A 102 2.19 -11.08 5.81
N PRO A 103 1.73 -9.85 5.43
CA PRO A 103 1.58 -8.75 6.39
C PRO A 103 0.62 -9.00 7.54
N PHE A 104 -0.32 -9.96 7.42
CA PHE A 104 -1.20 -10.32 8.53
C PHE A 104 -0.47 -11.02 9.69
N THR A 105 0.69 -11.65 9.42
CA THR A 105 1.38 -12.50 10.41
C THR A 105 2.84 -12.11 10.68
N ASN A 106 3.44 -11.27 9.83
CA ASN A 106 4.86 -10.90 9.93
C ASN A 106 5.13 -9.68 10.81
N GLY A 107 4.08 -9.08 11.38
CA GLY A 107 4.18 -7.91 12.27
C GLY A 107 3.93 -6.55 11.57
N ASP A 108 3.87 -6.48 10.26
CA ASP A 108 3.68 -5.20 9.54
C ASP A 108 2.35 -4.54 9.91
N LEU A 109 1.23 -5.28 9.78
CA LEU A 109 -0.09 -4.74 10.12
C LEU A 109 -0.23 -4.46 11.62
N ALA A 110 0.29 -5.36 12.48
CA ALA A 110 0.23 -5.19 13.93
C ALA A 110 0.94 -3.91 14.37
N PHE A 111 2.12 -3.63 13.80
CA PHE A 111 2.87 -2.41 14.06
C PHE A 111 2.07 -1.15 13.69
N HIS A 112 1.55 -1.09 12.46
CA HIS A 112 0.80 0.08 12.00
C HIS A 112 -0.52 0.25 12.74
N GLN A 113 -1.22 -0.84 13.05
CA GLN A 113 -2.45 -0.81 13.85
C GLN A 113 -2.20 -0.30 15.27
N GLN A 114 -1.11 -0.75 15.92
CA GLN A 114 -0.72 -0.30 17.27
C GLN A 114 -0.51 1.21 17.33
N HIS A 115 0.10 1.78 16.29
CA HIS A 115 0.45 3.20 16.23
C HIS A 115 -0.61 4.08 15.55
N GLY A 116 -1.68 3.48 15.03
CA GLY A 116 -2.74 4.22 14.34
C GLY A 116 -2.32 4.77 12.96
N HIS A 117 -1.27 4.23 12.36
CA HIS A 117 -0.85 4.63 11.02
C HIS A 117 -1.82 4.08 9.96
N LEU A 118 -2.10 4.87 8.93
CA LEU A 118 -2.87 4.42 7.79
C LEU A 118 -2.06 3.37 6.98
N VAL A 119 -2.70 2.27 6.62
CA VAL A 119 -2.12 1.25 5.74
C VAL A 119 -2.78 1.31 4.38
N MET A 120 -1.99 1.51 3.33
CA MET A 120 -2.45 1.43 1.94
C MET A 120 -2.01 0.08 1.35
N ALA A 121 -2.94 -0.65 0.72
CA ALA A 121 -2.64 -1.95 0.10
C ALA A 121 -2.45 -1.78 -1.41
N TRP A 122 -1.21 -1.91 -1.90
CA TRP A 122 -1.00 -1.98 -3.34
C TRP A 122 -1.19 -3.42 -3.85
N SER A 123 -1.55 -3.55 -5.13
CA SER A 123 -1.97 -4.82 -5.75
C SER A 123 -3.08 -5.56 -4.98
N PRO A 124 -4.17 -4.91 -4.56
CA PRO A 124 -5.21 -5.53 -3.74
C PRO A 124 -5.89 -6.72 -4.43
N LEU A 125 -5.80 -6.80 -5.76
CA LEU A 125 -6.31 -7.90 -6.58
C LEU A 125 -5.19 -8.84 -7.08
N GLY A 126 -4.02 -8.85 -6.40
CA GLY A 126 -2.89 -9.72 -6.74
C GLY A 126 -2.32 -9.47 -8.14
N GLY A 127 -2.20 -8.19 -8.55
CA GLY A 127 -1.74 -7.84 -9.91
C GLY A 127 -2.72 -8.24 -11.02
N GLY A 128 -3.96 -8.61 -10.69
CA GLY A 128 -4.97 -9.11 -11.62
C GLY A 128 -5.13 -10.64 -11.61
N ASP A 129 -4.23 -11.37 -10.98
CA ASP A 129 -4.30 -12.84 -10.90
C ASP A 129 -5.61 -13.34 -10.30
N LEU A 130 -6.13 -12.68 -9.27
CA LEU A 130 -7.41 -13.04 -8.66
C LEU A 130 -8.58 -12.96 -9.65
N MET A 131 -8.45 -12.18 -10.72
CA MET A 131 -9.52 -12.02 -11.72
C MET A 131 -9.47 -13.07 -12.82
N THR A 132 -8.31 -13.67 -13.08
CA THR A 132 -8.09 -14.56 -14.23
C THR A 132 -7.78 -16.01 -13.84
N ALA A 133 -7.23 -16.24 -12.66
CA ALA A 133 -6.86 -17.59 -12.21
C ALA A 133 -8.10 -18.45 -11.90
N ALA A 134 -7.95 -19.75 -12.10
CA ALA A 134 -8.87 -20.78 -11.60
C ALA A 134 -8.17 -21.53 -10.45
N SER A 135 -8.66 -21.38 -9.24
CA SER A 135 -8.09 -21.95 -8.03
C SER A 135 -9.17 -22.09 -6.94
N GLU A 136 -8.87 -22.81 -5.89
CA GLU A 136 -9.77 -22.90 -4.72
C GLU A 136 -10.10 -21.51 -4.17
N LEU A 137 -9.12 -20.64 -4.07
CA LEU A 137 -9.33 -19.26 -3.61
C LEU A 137 -10.33 -18.51 -4.50
N THR A 138 -10.17 -18.60 -5.81
CA THR A 138 -11.08 -17.88 -6.73
C THR A 138 -12.48 -18.50 -6.76
N HIS A 139 -12.61 -19.82 -6.56
CA HIS A 139 -13.93 -20.46 -6.40
C HIS A 139 -14.63 -19.97 -5.12
N ARG A 140 -13.91 -19.80 -4.01
CA ARG A 140 -14.47 -19.26 -2.77
C ARG A 140 -14.88 -17.79 -2.91
N LEU A 141 -14.09 -16.99 -3.61
CA LEU A 141 -14.45 -15.61 -3.95
C LEU A 141 -15.73 -15.56 -4.78
N ASP A 142 -15.87 -16.42 -5.82
CA ASP A 142 -17.04 -16.46 -6.69
C ASP A 142 -18.31 -16.91 -5.93
N SER A 143 -18.17 -17.84 -4.99
CA SER A 143 -19.28 -18.29 -4.15
C SER A 143 -19.86 -17.13 -3.32
N ILE A 144 -18.97 -16.33 -2.69
CA ILE A 144 -19.41 -15.15 -1.93
C ILE A 144 -19.96 -14.06 -2.86
N ALA A 145 -19.29 -13.81 -3.99
CA ALA A 145 -19.72 -12.82 -4.99
C ALA A 145 -21.14 -13.12 -5.50
N THR A 146 -21.43 -14.37 -5.85
CA THR A 146 -22.75 -14.81 -6.28
C THR A 146 -23.81 -14.58 -5.20
N ARG A 147 -23.50 -14.92 -3.95
CA ARG A 147 -24.41 -14.74 -2.81
C ARG A 147 -24.74 -13.25 -2.57
N CYS A 148 -23.74 -12.38 -2.71
CA CYS A 148 -23.87 -10.95 -2.46
C CYS A 148 -24.34 -10.16 -3.68
N GLY A 149 -24.43 -10.77 -4.87
CA GLY A 149 -24.81 -10.09 -6.12
C GLY A 149 -23.76 -9.08 -6.60
N VAL A 150 -22.48 -9.34 -6.33
CA VAL A 150 -21.35 -8.49 -6.72
C VAL A 150 -20.32 -9.30 -7.53
N ASP A 151 -19.25 -8.65 -7.96
CA ASP A 151 -18.16 -9.33 -8.64
C ASP A 151 -17.06 -9.80 -7.67
N ARG A 152 -16.14 -10.62 -8.16
CA ARG A 152 -15.01 -11.16 -7.43
C ARG A 152 -14.09 -10.06 -6.89
N ALA A 153 -13.92 -8.96 -7.64
CA ALA A 153 -13.06 -7.85 -7.23
C ALA A 153 -13.63 -7.16 -5.99
N ALA A 154 -14.95 -6.99 -5.92
CA ALA A 154 -15.62 -6.42 -4.75
C ALA A 154 -15.39 -7.28 -3.50
N VAL A 155 -15.51 -8.61 -3.59
CA VAL A 155 -15.26 -9.51 -2.44
C VAL A 155 -13.80 -9.47 -2.01
N ALA A 156 -12.85 -9.51 -2.95
CA ALA A 156 -11.42 -9.42 -2.64
C ALA A 156 -11.04 -8.07 -1.99
N THR A 157 -11.70 -6.99 -2.39
CA THR A 157 -11.54 -5.67 -1.80
C THR A 157 -12.17 -5.61 -0.41
N ALA A 158 -13.38 -6.12 -0.24
CA ALA A 158 -14.08 -6.20 1.05
C ALA A 158 -13.27 -6.99 2.10
N PHE A 159 -12.55 -8.02 1.68
CA PHE A 159 -11.64 -8.78 2.55
C PHE A 159 -10.61 -7.87 3.23
N LEU A 160 -10.04 -6.92 2.51
CA LEU A 160 -9.10 -5.95 3.06
C LEU A 160 -9.79 -4.89 3.93
N LEU A 161 -10.93 -4.38 3.47
CA LEU A 161 -11.71 -3.36 4.19
C LEU A 161 -12.23 -3.86 5.55
N ALA A 162 -12.54 -5.16 5.66
CA ALA A 162 -13.02 -5.77 6.90
C ALA A 162 -11.96 -5.85 8.01
N HIS A 163 -10.67 -5.60 7.68
CA HIS A 163 -9.60 -5.71 8.68
C HIS A 163 -9.55 -4.49 9.61
N PRO A 164 -9.39 -4.70 10.95
CA PRO A 164 -9.43 -3.61 11.95
C PRO A 164 -8.30 -2.57 11.80
N ALA A 165 -7.23 -2.85 11.07
CA ALA A 165 -6.18 -1.88 10.74
C ALA A 165 -6.63 -0.81 9.72
N LYS A 166 -7.90 -0.80 9.30
CA LYS A 166 -8.47 0.19 8.36
C LYS A 166 -7.65 0.31 7.07
N ILE A 167 -7.43 -0.83 6.42
CA ILE A 167 -6.62 -0.91 5.20
C ILE A 167 -7.34 -0.17 4.06
N THR A 168 -6.61 0.67 3.35
CA THR A 168 -7.09 1.39 2.16
C THR A 168 -6.54 0.72 0.89
N PRO A 169 -7.36 0.03 0.10
CA PRO A 169 -6.92 -0.56 -1.17
C PRO A 169 -6.55 0.50 -2.20
N VAL A 170 -5.41 0.33 -2.88
CA VAL A 170 -4.96 1.18 -3.98
C VAL A 170 -5.24 0.49 -5.31
N LEU A 171 -6.18 1.02 -6.06
CA LEU A 171 -6.60 0.44 -7.32
C LEU A 171 -5.62 0.78 -8.44
N GLY A 172 -5.15 -0.23 -9.17
CA GLY A 172 -4.22 -0.11 -10.29
C GLY A 172 -4.93 -0.14 -11.65
N THR A 173 -6.06 0.53 -11.81
CA THR A 173 -6.84 0.52 -13.06
C THR A 173 -7.23 1.92 -13.51
N ASN A 174 -7.19 2.16 -14.82
CA ASN A 174 -7.73 3.37 -15.47
C ASN A 174 -9.09 3.12 -16.14
N ASN A 175 -9.65 1.92 -16.01
CA ASN A 175 -10.97 1.58 -16.55
C ASN A 175 -12.06 2.14 -15.63
N LEU A 176 -12.85 3.09 -16.14
CA LEU A 176 -13.89 3.78 -15.36
C LEU A 176 -14.99 2.83 -14.87
N ASP A 177 -15.35 1.82 -15.65
CA ASP A 177 -16.36 0.84 -15.24
C ASP A 177 -15.85 0.03 -14.04
N ARG A 178 -14.58 -0.38 -14.04
CA ARG A 178 -13.96 -1.07 -12.89
C ARG A 178 -13.90 -0.18 -11.66
N ILE A 179 -13.56 1.10 -11.84
CA ILE A 179 -13.53 2.07 -10.74
C ILE A 179 -14.91 2.26 -10.14
N SER A 180 -15.94 2.41 -10.96
CA SER A 180 -17.33 2.59 -10.48
C SER A 180 -17.86 1.34 -9.79
N HIS A 181 -17.53 0.14 -10.29
CA HIS A 181 -18.02 -1.12 -9.73
C HIS A 181 -17.35 -1.51 -8.41
N ILE A 182 -16.12 -1.04 -8.16
CA ILE A 182 -15.39 -1.44 -6.94
C ILE A 182 -16.06 -0.94 -5.66
N SER A 183 -16.87 0.13 -5.74
CA SER A 183 -17.64 0.63 -4.59
C SER A 183 -18.64 -0.41 -4.07
N SER A 184 -19.04 -1.39 -4.89
CA SER A 184 -19.86 -2.52 -4.43
C SER A 184 -19.19 -3.38 -3.35
N ALA A 185 -17.88 -3.23 -3.15
CA ALA A 185 -17.16 -3.84 -2.02
C ALA A 185 -17.73 -3.41 -0.65
N GLU A 186 -18.28 -2.19 -0.55
CA GLU A 186 -18.91 -1.69 0.68
C GLU A 186 -20.23 -2.41 1.02
N MET A 187 -20.83 -3.09 0.04
CA MET A 187 -22.05 -3.89 0.25
C MET A 187 -21.75 -5.32 0.71
N VAL A 188 -20.49 -5.73 0.71
CA VAL A 188 -20.06 -7.09 1.09
C VAL A 188 -19.72 -7.13 2.57
N GLU A 189 -20.65 -7.64 3.36
CA GLU A 189 -20.38 -7.92 4.76
C GLU A 189 -19.74 -9.30 4.92
N LEU A 190 -18.47 -9.32 5.33
CA LEU A 190 -17.74 -10.54 5.69
C LEU A 190 -17.75 -10.71 7.20
N ASP A 191 -18.53 -11.67 7.70
CA ASP A 191 -18.39 -12.13 9.08
C ASP A 191 -17.03 -12.85 9.27
N ARG A 192 -16.72 -13.16 10.51
CA ARG A 192 -15.45 -13.85 10.84
C ARG A 192 -15.28 -15.16 10.09
N GLN A 193 -16.34 -15.94 9.91
CA GLN A 193 -16.24 -17.25 9.24
C GLN A 193 -15.95 -17.08 7.74
N HIS A 194 -16.62 -16.15 7.07
CA HIS A 194 -16.37 -15.86 5.65
C HIS A 194 -15.01 -15.23 5.41
N TRP A 195 -14.55 -14.38 6.34
CA TRP A 195 -13.20 -13.82 6.26
C TRP A 195 -12.13 -14.93 6.35
N PHE A 196 -12.23 -15.81 7.34
CA PHE A 196 -11.29 -16.94 7.49
C PHE A 196 -11.44 -17.97 6.38
N TYR A 197 -12.63 -18.19 5.84
CA TYR A 197 -12.85 -19.05 4.68
C TYR A 197 -12.02 -18.60 3.46
N LEU A 198 -11.91 -17.30 3.22
CA LEU A 198 -11.03 -16.74 2.19
C LEU A 198 -9.55 -16.81 2.60
N TYR A 199 -9.25 -16.50 3.87
CA TYR A 199 -7.89 -16.51 4.39
C TYR A 199 -7.24 -17.90 4.31
N GLU A 200 -7.94 -18.96 4.67
CA GLU A 200 -7.46 -20.35 4.55
C GLU A 200 -7.19 -20.74 3.09
N ALA A 201 -8.05 -20.33 2.17
CA ALA A 201 -7.80 -20.57 0.74
C ALA A 201 -6.56 -19.84 0.23
N ALA A 202 -6.30 -18.65 0.76
CA ALA A 202 -5.09 -17.88 0.45
C ALA A 202 -3.85 -18.50 1.11
N LEU A 203 -3.98 -19.05 2.31
CA LEU A 203 -2.93 -19.77 3.04
C LEU A 203 -2.59 -21.12 2.41
N GLY A 204 -3.59 -21.77 1.80
CA GLY A 204 -3.47 -23.10 1.24
C GLY A 204 -3.56 -24.23 2.26
N SER A 205 -3.93 -23.94 3.50
CA SER A 205 -4.12 -24.87 4.61
C SER A 205 -5.08 -24.30 5.65
N GLU A 206 -5.58 -25.14 6.54
CA GLU A 206 -6.27 -24.66 7.74
C GLU A 206 -5.35 -23.76 8.58
N VAL A 207 -5.94 -22.80 9.30
CA VAL A 207 -5.19 -22.01 10.30
C VAL A 207 -4.70 -22.91 11.41
N PRO A 208 -3.47 -22.69 11.94
CA PRO A 208 -2.90 -23.53 13.00
C PRO A 208 -3.66 -23.38 14.33
#